data_a8a833ab500c2fe43da601257fd47023
#
_entry.id   a8a833ab500c2fe43da601257fd47023
#
_cell.length_a   1.000
_cell.length_b   1.000
_cell.length_c   1.000
_cell.angle_alpha   90.00
_cell.angle_beta   90.00
_cell.angle_gamma   90.00
#
_symmetry.space_group_name_H-M   'P 1'
#
loop_
_entity.id
_entity.type
_entity.pdbx_description
1 polymer ?
#
loop_
_entity_poly.entity_id
_entity_poly.type
_entity_poly.pdbx_seq_one_letter_code
_entity_poly.pdbx_strand_id
1 'polypeptide(L)'
;MNAVFKTSSVVIIALTAAACSDRSITNAPRASDAISIASSFAALPGAQVAVNFEALEAPPWYVAGPINAQDDWASLGAAGSGCAVYDHQVVVNALQTSYSYPTFGLQSLRLSNAVTSGCFGDQTFSKRLQNAAGESDAVAGGFALAAGTPKNHFEAQWDFASTVPGAEQPDLSVVASPDRGDGARMSWVQMTDLPDGLAVNFFDVQGTDNPANFVGPTNVASGLDRTKPHTIRITMDFVDGPSNDVVRVYVDGSLKHTGTSWENYFRYDSEAAPFLGKTPIVNRILFRTGGAAAPSTQGKGFVIDGFSMRSGSAPTNADQCKNGGWQTFDSPRAFSNQGDCVQFVNTGK
;
A
#
# COMPACT_ATOMS: atom_id res chain seq x y z
N MET A 1 -56.58 14.44 45.56
CA MET A 1 -56.70 13.84 46.91
C MET A 1 -56.12 12.45 46.89
N ASN A 2 -55.36 12.14 47.92
CA ASN A 2 -54.69 10.89 48.27
C ASN A 2 -53.32 10.61 47.59
N ALA A 3 -52.30 11.07 48.30
CA ALA A 3 -50.94 10.64 48.20
C ALA A 3 -50.76 9.28 48.91
N VAL A 4 -50.02 8.36 48.31
CA VAL A 4 -49.55 7.13 48.93
C VAL A 4 -48.05 7.18 49.00
N PHE A 5 -47.50 7.35 50.16
CA PHE A 5 -46.08 7.19 50.49
C PHE A 5 -45.72 5.70 50.44
N LYS A 6 -44.67 5.32 49.73
CA LYS A 6 -43.99 4.03 49.86
C LYS A 6 -42.62 4.25 50.47
N THR A 7 -42.46 3.73 51.67
CA THR A 7 -41.24 3.65 52.44
C THR A 7 -40.26 2.66 51.83
N SER A 8 -39.04 3.10 51.54
CA SER A 8 -37.93 2.24 51.13
C SER A 8 -37.14 1.78 52.36
N SER A 9 -37.09 0.48 52.57
CA SER A 9 -36.23 -0.15 53.57
C SER A 9 -34.80 -0.25 53.08
N VAL A 10 -33.86 0.32 53.81
CA VAL A 10 -32.42 0.17 53.60
C VAL A 10 -31.95 -1.11 54.29
N VAL A 11 -31.45 -2.05 53.55
CA VAL A 11 -30.77 -3.24 54.06
C VAL A 11 -29.27 -2.96 54.11
N ILE A 12 -28.72 -2.88 55.32
CA ILE A 12 -27.28 -2.78 55.56
C ILE A 12 -26.72 -4.19 55.61
N ILE A 13 -25.91 -4.55 54.63
CA ILE A 13 -25.13 -5.79 54.64
C ILE A 13 -23.74 -5.47 55.18
N ALA A 14 -23.47 -6.00 56.39
CA ALA A 14 -22.13 -5.97 56.98
C ALA A 14 -21.22 -6.97 56.26
N LEU A 15 -20.15 -6.48 55.62
CA LEU A 15 -19.08 -7.33 55.10
C LEU A 15 -18.08 -7.62 56.22
N THR A 16 -17.97 -8.86 56.61
CA THR A 16 -16.88 -9.38 57.44
C THR A 16 -15.63 -9.54 56.60
N ALA A 17 -14.55 -8.86 56.92
CA ALA A 17 -13.24 -9.04 56.32
C ALA A 17 -12.65 -10.38 56.78
N ALA A 18 -12.51 -11.31 55.84
CA ALA A 18 -11.69 -12.50 56.00
C ALA A 18 -10.27 -12.18 55.51
N ALA A 19 -9.31 -12.19 56.40
CA ALA A 19 -7.90 -12.11 56.04
C ALA A 19 -7.49 -13.40 55.36
N CYS A 20 -7.16 -13.33 54.05
CA CYS A 20 -6.49 -14.37 53.33
C CYS A 20 -4.99 -14.10 53.28
N SER A 21 -4.26 -15.09 53.75
CA SER A 21 -2.82 -15.24 53.82
C SER A 21 -2.14 -15.04 52.46
N ASP A 22 -0.93 -14.44 52.55
CA ASP A 22 0.10 -14.40 51.52
C ASP A 22 0.21 -15.72 50.72
N ARG A 23 -0.24 -15.67 49.48
CA ARG A 23 0.31 -16.52 48.42
C ARG A 23 1.10 -15.61 47.53
N SER A 24 2.42 -15.75 47.53
CA SER A 24 3.34 -15.19 46.60
C SER A 24 2.85 -15.48 45.15
N ILE A 25 2.37 -14.46 44.48
CA ILE A 25 2.12 -14.53 43.03
C ILE A 25 3.49 -14.52 42.36
N THR A 26 4.00 -15.71 42.12
CA THR A 26 5.18 -15.92 41.30
C THR A 26 4.80 -15.49 39.85
N ASN A 27 5.46 -14.43 39.41
CA ASN A 27 5.73 -14.13 38.03
C ASN A 27 4.52 -14.09 37.06
N ALA A 28 3.75 -13.02 37.09
CA ALA A 28 3.25 -12.52 35.82
C ALA A 28 4.46 -12.19 34.94
N PRO A 29 4.53 -12.67 33.69
CA PRO A 29 5.61 -12.30 32.79
C PRO A 29 5.63 -10.78 32.70
N ARG A 30 6.79 -10.18 32.98
CA ARG A 30 6.99 -8.76 32.78
C ARG A 30 6.71 -8.45 31.33
N ALA A 31 6.05 -7.35 31.05
CA ALA A 31 5.80 -6.82 29.72
C ALA A 31 7.09 -6.60 28.87
N SER A 32 8.27 -6.91 29.42
CA SER A 32 9.56 -6.88 28.74
C SER A 32 9.90 -8.13 27.94
N ASP A 33 9.11 -9.21 28.06
CA ASP A 33 9.32 -10.46 27.34
C ASP A 33 8.36 -10.62 26.15
N ALA A 34 7.69 -9.56 25.73
CA ALA A 34 7.11 -9.49 24.40
C ALA A 34 8.26 -9.57 23.40
N ILE A 35 8.52 -10.76 22.89
CA ILE A 35 9.41 -10.99 21.77
C ILE A 35 8.85 -10.09 20.66
N SER A 36 9.52 -8.97 20.40
CA SER A 36 9.25 -8.20 19.20
C SER A 36 9.78 -9.05 18.03
N ILE A 37 8.93 -9.89 17.48
CA ILE A 37 9.19 -10.49 16.18
C ILE A 37 8.95 -9.34 15.20
N ALA A 38 9.97 -8.46 15.08
CA ALA A 38 9.99 -7.45 14.06
C ALA A 38 9.92 -8.16 12.70
N SER A 39 9.10 -7.67 11.79
CA SER A 39 9.15 -8.07 10.40
C SER A 39 10.61 -8.04 9.94
N SER A 40 11.10 -9.09 9.32
CA SER A 40 12.48 -9.18 8.85
C SER A 40 12.68 -8.53 7.48
N PHE A 41 11.64 -7.96 6.89
CA PHE A 41 11.75 -7.28 5.62
C PHE A 41 12.37 -5.90 5.78
N ALA A 42 13.36 -5.62 4.92
CA ALA A 42 13.99 -4.31 4.91
C ALA A 42 13.10 -3.31 4.16
N ALA A 43 12.69 -2.25 4.83
CA ALA A 43 12.09 -1.10 4.17
C ALA A 43 13.03 -0.55 3.09
N LEU A 44 12.47 0.13 2.10
CA LEU A 44 13.23 0.86 1.09
C LEU A 44 14.26 1.77 1.79
N PRO A 45 15.50 1.83 1.31
CA PRO A 45 16.48 2.80 1.80
C PRO A 45 15.93 4.22 1.68
N GLY A 46 15.91 4.97 2.78
CA GLY A 46 15.36 6.32 2.83
C GLY A 46 13.83 6.38 2.72
N ALA A 47 13.11 5.29 3.07
CA ALA A 47 11.66 5.28 3.12
C ALA A 47 11.13 6.42 4.00
N GLN A 48 10.15 7.15 3.49
CA GLN A 48 9.42 8.22 4.19
C GLN A 48 8.14 7.69 4.84
N VAL A 49 7.63 6.59 4.32
CA VAL A 49 6.58 5.76 4.90
C VAL A 49 7.11 4.34 4.98
N ALA A 50 7.01 3.72 6.16
CA ALA A 50 7.29 2.32 6.38
C ALA A 50 6.25 1.77 7.35
N VAL A 51 5.64 0.64 7.02
CA VAL A 51 4.52 0.04 7.76
C VAL A 51 4.67 -1.48 7.75
N ASN A 52 4.66 -2.08 8.93
CA ASN A 52 4.62 -3.54 9.12
C ASN A 52 3.31 -3.99 9.80
N PHE A 53 2.34 -3.10 9.95
CA PHE A 53 1.02 -3.33 10.55
C PHE A 53 1.07 -3.82 12.01
N GLU A 54 2.18 -3.65 12.71
CA GLU A 54 2.34 -4.14 14.08
C GLU A 54 1.59 -3.28 15.10
N ALA A 55 1.01 -3.92 16.10
CA ALA A 55 0.27 -3.24 17.16
C ALA A 55 1.12 -2.27 18.00
N LEU A 56 2.44 -2.42 17.95
CA LEU A 56 3.41 -1.60 18.70
C LEU A 56 4.16 -0.59 17.83
N GLU A 57 3.81 -0.45 16.54
CA GLU A 57 4.31 0.65 15.74
C GLU A 57 3.87 1.99 16.33
N ALA A 58 4.64 3.06 16.05
CA ALA A 58 4.34 4.37 16.63
C ALA A 58 2.88 4.78 16.41
N PRO A 59 2.25 5.45 17.42
CA PRO A 59 0.84 5.83 17.29
C PRO A 59 0.54 6.55 15.96
N PRO A 60 -0.62 6.28 15.35
CA PRO A 60 -1.70 5.40 15.79
C PRO A 60 -1.37 3.91 15.55
N TRP A 61 -1.70 3.09 16.54
CA TRP A 61 -1.45 1.64 16.55
C TRP A 61 -2.37 0.90 15.59
N TYR A 62 -1.82 -0.11 14.88
CA TYR A 62 -2.66 -1.00 14.11
C TYR A 62 -3.40 -1.99 15.02
N VAL A 63 -4.68 -2.19 14.76
CA VAL A 63 -5.52 -3.16 15.47
C VAL A 63 -6.20 -4.09 14.49
N ALA A 64 -6.41 -5.35 14.88
CA ALA A 64 -7.12 -6.31 14.06
C ALA A 64 -8.52 -5.81 13.67
N GLY A 65 -8.86 -5.89 12.41
CA GLY A 65 -10.13 -5.41 11.87
C GLY A 65 -9.95 -4.58 10.59
N PRO A 66 -10.98 -3.86 10.14
CA PRO A 66 -10.92 -3.05 8.94
C PRO A 66 -9.76 -2.05 8.97
N ILE A 67 -8.99 -1.98 7.88
CA ILE A 67 -7.85 -1.05 7.79
C ILE A 67 -8.29 0.41 7.67
N ASN A 68 -9.52 0.67 7.24
CA ASN A 68 -10.03 2.02 7.10
C ASN A 68 -9.91 2.83 8.38
N ALA A 69 -9.40 4.04 8.26
CA ALA A 69 -9.15 5.00 9.36
C ALA A 69 -8.04 4.59 10.36
N GLN A 70 -7.23 3.58 10.06
CA GLN A 70 -6.01 3.27 10.82
C GLN A 70 -4.82 3.99 10.18
N ASP A 71 -4.04 4.76 10.95
CA ASP A 71 -2.79 5.42 10.54
C ASP A 71 -2.80 6.07 9.14
N ASP A 72 -3.79 6.93 8.86
CA ASP A 72 -4.00 7.60 7.56
C ASP A 72 -4.35 6.63 6.38
N TRP A 73 -4.58 5.33 6.64
CA TRP A 73 -5.20 4.46 5.67
C TRP A 73 -6.67 4.82 5.52
N ALA A 74 -7.16 4.84 4.29
CA ALA A 74 -8.54 5.22 4.00
C ALA A 74 -9.16 4.28 2.96
N SER A 75 -10.43 3.96 3.13
CA SER A 75 -11.21 3.24 2.12
C SER A 75 -12.31 4.14 1.59
N LEU A 76 -12.33 4.38 0.29
CA LEU A 76 -13.43 5.11 -0.35
C LEU A 76 -14.66 4.20 -0.49
N GLY A 77 -15.82 4.84 -0.46
CA GLY A 77 -17.08 4.11 -0.61
C GLY A 77 -17.55 3.40 0.65
N ALA A 78 -16.86 3.55 1.78
CA ALA A 78 -17.32 3.06 3.07
C ALA A 78 -18.65 3.72 3.49
N ALA A 79 -18.99 4.01 4.58
CA ALA A 79 -20.25 4.45 5.11
C ALA A 79 -21.01 5.49 4.23
N GLY A 80 -22.21 5.16 3.83
CA GLY A 80 -23.20 6.08 3.24
C GLY A 80 -23.24 6.15 1.71
N SER A 81 -22.31 5.52 1.00
CA SER A 81 -22.30 5.51 -0.47
C SER A 81 -23.08 4.35 -1.11
N GLY A 82 -23.61 3.43 -0.30
CA GLY A 82 -24.20 2.17 -0.80
C GLY A 82 -23.15 1.16 -1.27
N CYS A 83 -21.87 1.47 -1.11
CA CYS A 83 -20.78 0.58 -1.45
C CYS A 83 -20.49 -0.37 -0.29
N ALA A 84 -20.12 -1.60 -0.63
CA ALA A 84 -19.89 -2.64 0.36
C ALA A 84 -18.68 -2.36 1.25
N VAL A 85 -18.66 -2.98 2.40
CA VAL A 85 -17.46 -3.04 3.24
C VAL A 85 -16.49 -4.03 2.59
N TYR A 86 -15.27 -3.59 2.33
CA TYR A 86 -14.26 -4.45 1.71
C TYR A 86 -13.70 -5.47 2.69
N ASP A 87 -13.26 -6.59 2.15
CA ASP A 87 -12.52 -7.58 2.92
C ASP A 87 -11.01 -7.23 2.94
N HIS A 88 -10.72 -6.01 3.45
CA HIS A 88 -9.39 -5.45 3.64
C HIS A 88 -9.17 -5.19 5.13
N GLN A 89 -8.39 -6.04 5.78
CA GLN A 89 -8.32 -6.08 7.23
C GLN A 89 -6.90 -6.31 7.74
N VAL A 90 -6.55 -5.65 8.83
CA VAL A 90 -5.42 -6.06 9.65
C VAL A 90 -5.79 -7.37 10.35
N VAL A 91 -4.94 -8.38 10.22
CA VAL A 91 -5.13 -9.70 10.79
C VAL A 91 -3.97 -10.06 11.73
N VAL A 92 -4.27 -10.82 12.78
CA VAL A 92 -3.24 -11.35 13.70
C VAL A 92 -2.72 -12.66 13.12
N ASN A 93 -1.45 -12.70 12.71
CA ASN A 93 -0.84 -13.83 12.04
C ASN A 93 -0.83 -15.11 12.88
N ALA A 94 -0.59 -14.99 14.18
CA ALA A 94 -0.60 -16.13 15.10
C ALA A 94 -1.97 -16.81 15.25
N LEU A 95 -3.07 -16.15 14.87
CA LEU A 95 -4.41 -16.72 14.89
C LEU A 95 -4.79 -17.41 13.56
N GLN A 96 -3.93 -17.29 12.55
CA GLN A 96 -4.16 -17.91 11.25
C GLN A 96 -3.63 -19.34 11.28
N THR A 97 -4.50 -20.31 10.95
CA THR A 97 -4.14 -21.72 10.95
C THR A 97 -3.80 -22.26 9.56
N SER A 98 -4.13 -21.48 8.52
CA SER A 98 -3.95 -21.87 7.13
C SER A 98 -2.57 -21.52 6.57
N TYR A 99 -1.86 -20.58 7.17
CA TYR A 99 -0.54 -20.17 6.75
C TYR A 99 0.33 -19.73 7.94
N SER A 100 1.64 -19.68 7.72
CA SER A 100 2.60 -19.14 8.67
C SER A 100 3.78 -18.55 7.89
N TYR A 101 3.95 -17.24 8.02
CA TYR A 101 5.07 -16.50 7.43
C TYR A 101 5.81 -15.75 8.55
N PRO A 102 6.84 -16.37 9.14
CA PRO A 102 7.55 -15.78 10.29
C PRO A 102 8.11 -14.38 10.02
N THR A 103 8.38 -14.06 8.75
CA THR A 103 8.88 -12.76 8.31
C THR A 103 7.83 -11.64 8.36
N PHE A 104 6.55 -11.99 8.45
CA PHE A 104 5.45 -11.03 8.49
C PHE A 104 5.10 -10.55 9.92
N GLY A 105 5.87 -10.94 10.93
CA GLY A 105 5.62 -10.49 12.30
C GLY A 105 4.31 -10.98 12.91
N LEU A 106 3.72 -10.16 13.78
CA LEU A 106 2.50 -10.52 14.52
C LEU A 106 1.22 -10.17 13.77
N GLN A 107 1.24 -9.15 12.93
CA GLN A 107 0.09 -8.67 12.18
C GLN A 107 0.48 -8.40 10.72
N SER A 108 -0.51 -8.45 9.84
CA SER A 108 -0.37 -8.11 8.41
C SER A 108 -1.67 -7.50 7.89
N LEU A 109 -1.60 -6.81 6.77
CA LEU A 109 -2.79 -6.39 6.03
C LEU A 109 -3.24 -7.52 5.11
N ARG A 110 -4.44 -8.04 5.31
CA ARG A 110 -5.07 -9.02 4.44
C ARG A 110 -6.01 -8.33 3.44
N LEU A 111 -5.87 -8.68 2.18
CA LEU A 111 -6.64 -8.14 1.06
C LEU A 111 -7.28 -9.28 0.27
N SER A 112 -8.57 -9.19 -0.02
CA SER A 112 -9.24 -10.10 -0.94
C SER A 112 -10.20 -9.34 -1.85
N ASN A 113 -10.60 -9.96 -2.97
CA ASN A 113 -11.65 -9.49 -3.84
C ASN A 113 -12.98 -10.25 -3.62
N ALA A 114 -13.21 -10.74 -2.41
CA ALA A 114 -14.44 -11.45 -2.07
C ALA A 114 -15.68 -10.58 -2.26
N VAL A 115 -15.53 -9.30 -1.97
CA VAL A 115 -16.59 -8.28 -2.09
C VAL A 115 -16.11 -7.19 -3.02
N THR A 116 -16.88 -6.92 -4.07
CA THR A 116 -16.76 -5.71 -4.87
C THR A 116 -18.04 -4.91 -4.71
N SER A 117 -17.94 -3.62 -4.60
CA SER A 117 -19.11 -2.78 -4.36
C SER A 117 -19.96 -2.53 -5.60
N GLY A 118 -19.44 -2.82 -6.79
CA GLY A 118 -20.01 -2.29 -8.02
C GLY A 118 -19.89 -0.76 -8.13
N CYS A 119 -19.36 -0.13 -7.09
CA CYS A 119 -18.97 1.28 -7.08
C CYS A 119 -17.51 1.38 -7.49
N PHE A 120 -17.14 2.47 -8.15
CA PHE A 120 -15.74 2.76 -8.47
C PHE A 120 -14.88 3.08 -7.22
N GLY A 121 -15.39 2.77 -6.05
CA GLY A 121 -14.81 3.06 -4.76
C GLY A 121 -14.25 1.85 -4.01
N ASP A 122 -13.96 0.72 -4.68
CA ASP A 122 -13.38 -0.50 -4.10
C ASP A 122 -11.91 -0.32 -3.70
N GLN A 123 -11.61 0.69 -2.94
CA GLN A 123 -10.24 1.17 -2.89
C GLN A 123 -9.82 1.39 -1.46
N THR A 124 -8.66 0.84 -1.14
CA THR A 124 -7.96 1.12 0.10
C THR A 124 -6.67 1.87 -0.22
N PHE A 125 -6.61 3.11 0.21
CA PHE A 125 -5.44 3.96 0.06
C PHE A 125 -4.51 3.77 1.24
N SER A 126 -3.22 3.59 0.95
CA SER A 126 -2.19 3.56 1.99
C SER A 126 -2.05 4.92 2.69
N LYS A 127 -1.32 4.92 3.80
CA LYS A 127 -0.73 6.14 4.37
C LYS A 127 -0.04 6.94 3.27
N ARG A 128 -0.10 8.28 3.34
CA ARG A 128 0.42 9.16 2.29
C ARG A 128 1.85 9.59 2.55
N LEU A 129 2.57 9.85 1.46
CA LEU A 129 3.80 10.62 1.48
C LEU A 129 3.49 12.11 1.73
N GLN A 130 4.36 12.77 2.47
CA GLN A 130 4.28 14.23 2.67
C GLN A 130 4.55 15.00 1.37
N ASN A 131 5.55 14.55 0.59
CA ASN A 131 5.86 15.10 -0.71
C ASN A 131 5.35 14.14 -1.78
N ALA A 132 4.54 14.63 -2.69
CA ALA A 132 4.09 13.85 -3.84
C ALA A 132 5.19 13.78 -4.91
N ALA A 133 5.11 12.77 -5.77
CA ALA A 133 5.87 12.71 -7.00
C ALA A 133 4.96 12.93 -8.21
N GLY A 134 5.51 13.46 -9.30
CA GLY A 134 4.79 13.72 -10.53
C GLY A 134 5.60 14.67 -11.41
N GLU A 135 5.10 14.95 -12.59
CA GLU A 135 5.68 15.97 -13.45
C GLU A 135 5.48 17.38 -12.87
N SER A 136 6.33 18.32 -13.26
CA SER A 136 6.23 19.69 -12.75
C SER A 136 4.95 20.40 -13.18
N ASP A 137 4.40 20.10 -14.34
CA ASP A 137 3.14 20.64 -14.84
C ASP A 137 1.90 20.08 -14.14
N ALA A 138 2.01 18.92 -13.47
CA ALA A 138 0.94 18.36 -12.66
C ALA A 138 0.49 19.33 -11.55
N VAL A 139 1.44 20.10 -11.00
CA VAL A 139 1.14 21.14 -10.00
C VAL A 139 0.38 22.29 -10.62
N ALA A 140 0.80 22.78 -11.80
CA ALA A 140 0.11 23.83 -12.54
C ALA A 140 -1.32 23.42 -12.92
N GLY A 141 -1.59 22.12 -12.97
CA GLY A 141 -2.89 21.53 -13.20
C GLY A 141 -3.92 21.73 -12.09
N GLY A 142 -3.55 22.34 -10.97
CA GLY A 142 -4.46 22.61 -9.85
C GLY A 142 -4.62 21.43 -8.87
N PHE A 143 -3.71 20.45 -8.90
CA PHE A 143 -3.62 19.43 -7.86
C PHE A 143 -2.93 20.03 -6.65
N ALA A 144 -3.64 20.11 -5.53
CA ALA A 144 -3.06 20.57 -4.29
C ALA A 144 -2.04 19.54 -3.77
N LEU A 145 -0.78 19.95 -3.68
CA LEU A 145 0.19 19.23 -2.88
C LEU A 145 -0.10 19.44 -1.40
N ALA A 146 0.04 18.38 -0.60
CA ALA A 146 -0.09 18.50 0.85
C ALA A 146 1.02 19.39 1.42
N ALA A 147 2.22 19.38 0.82
CA ALA A 147 3.35 20.25 1.11
C ALA A 147 4.44 20.14 0.03
N GLY A 148 5.24 21.20 -0.12
CA GLY A 148 6.47 21.20 -0.92
C GLY A 148 6.27 21.24 -2.44
N THR A 149 7.39 21.08 -3.16
CA THR A 149 7.41 20.94 -4.61
C THR A 149 7.30 19.46 -5.00
N PRO A 150 6.70 19.11 -6.15
CA PRO A 150 6.66 17.74 -6.61
C PRO A 150 8.07 17.20 -6.79
N LYS A 151 8.23 15.93 -6.48
CA LYS A 151 9.41 15.14 -6.77
C LYS A 151 9.17 14.43 -8.11
N ASN A 152 10.23 14.12 -8.83
CA ASN A 152 10.09 13.44 -10.12
C ASN A 152 10.41 11.95 -10.05
N HIS A 153 10.55 11.40 -8.85
CA HIS A 153 10.75 9.97 -8.63
C HIS A 153 9.87 9.49 -7.49
N PHE A 154 9.19 8.38 -7.74
CA PHE A 154 8.39 7.66 -6.75
C PHE A 154 8.86 6.21 -6.65
N GLU A 155 8.86 5.67 -5.46
CA GLU A 155 9.17 4.27 -5.22
C GLU A 155 8.26 3.72 -4.11
N ALA A 156 7.71 2.53 -4.36
CA ALA A 156 6.97 1.77 -3.36
C ALA A 156 7.38 0.31 -3.40
N GLN A 157 7.37 -0.34 -2.24
CA GLN A 157 7.66 -1.75 -2.06
C GLN A 157 6.72 -2.34 -1.04
N TRP A 158 6.34 -3.60 -1.25
CA TRP A 158 5.61 -4.42 -0.28
C TRP A 158 5.90 -5.89 -0.52
N ASP A 159 5.72 -6.67 0.52
CA ASP A 159 5.74 -8.12 0.43
C ASP A 159 4.32 -8.65 0.41
N PHE A 160 4.09 -9.70 -0.38
CA PHE A 160 2.80 -10.36 -0.43
C PHE A 160 2.94 -11.87 -0.38
N ALA A 161 1.95 -12.53 0.20
CA ALA A 161 1.88 -13.99 0.26
C ALA A 161 0.43 -14.47 0.24
N SER A 162 0.22 -15.72 -0.20
CA SER A 162 -1.11 -16.33 -0.21
C SER A 162 -1.55 -16.73 1.20
N THR A 163 -2.81 -16.50 1.55
CA THR A 163 -3.38 -17.05 2.79
C THR A 163 -3.73 -18.53 2.66
N VAL A 164 -3.60 -19.11 1.46
CA VAL A 164 -3.86 -20.54 1.16
C VAL A 164 -2.66 -21.14 0.43
N PRO A 165 -1.54 -21.39 1.14
CA PRO A 165 -0.30 -21.83 0.50
C PRO A 165 -0.40 -23.19 -0.21
N GLY A 166 -1.35 -24.03 0.19
CA GLY A 166 -1.52 -25.39 -0.35
C GLY A 166 -2.43 -25.51 -1.57
N ALA A 167 -3.11 -24.44 -1.98
CA ALA A 167 -4.08 -24.50 -3.08
C ALA A 167 -4.27 -23.13 -3.75
N GLU A 168 -4.71 -23.16 -4.98
CA GLU A 168 -5.19 -21.97 -5.68
C GLU A 168 -6.40 -21.33 -4.96
N GLN A 169 -6.47 -20.03 -4.99
CA GLN A 169 -7.65 -19.24 -4.66
C GLN A 169 -8.25 -18.72 -5.99
N PRO A 170 -9.21 -19.46 -6.57
CA PRO A 170 -9.74 -19.10 -7.89
C PRO A 170 -10.27 -17.69 -7.95
N ASP A 171 -9.96 -16.98 -9.03
CA ASP A 171 -10.35 -15.60 -9.30
C ASP A 171 -9.80 -14.56 -8.31
N LEU A 172 -8.89 -14.94 -7.41
CA LEU A 172 -8.22 -13.98 -6.55
C LEU A 172 -7.39 -13.00 -7.37
N SER A 173 -7.74 -11.73 -7.27
CA SER A 173 -7.09 -10.63 -7.99
C SER A 173 -7.11 -9.35 -7.16
N VAL A 174 -5.92 -8.86 -6.85
CA VAL A 174 -5.72 -7.58 -6.13
C VAL A 174 -4.76 -6.71 -6.93
N VAL A 175 -5.14 -5.46 -7.13
CA VAL A 175 -4.33 -4.47 -7.85
C VAL A 175 -3.72 -3.49 -6.87
N ALA A 176 -2.46 -3.15 -7.08
CA ALA A 176 -1.76 -2.06 -6.43
C ALA A 176 -1.42 -0.97 -7.46
N SER A 177 -1.74 0.27 -7.15
CA SER A 177 -1.54 1.41 -8.06
C SER A 177 -0.97 2.61 -7.33
N PRO A 178 0.09 3.24 -7.82
CA PRO A 178 0.45 4.60 -7.42
C PRO A 178 -0.71 5.55 -7.70
N ASP A 179 -1.08 6.34 -6.69
CA ASP A 179 -2.29 7.17 -6.70
C ASP A 179 -2.08 8.45 -5.88
N ARG A 180 -2.95 9.43 -6.05
CA ARG A 180 -2.94 10.65 -5.23
C ARG A 180 -3.98 10.65 -4.10
N GLY A 181 -4.74 9.57 -3.93
CA GLY A 181 -5.73 9.40 -2.87
C GLY A 181 -7.18 9.64 -3.30
N ASP A 182 -7.47 9.67 -4.60
CA ASP A 182 -8.83 9.85 -5.13
C ASP A 182 -9.16 8.93 -6.31
N GLY A 183 -8.31 7.93 -6.59
CA GLY A 183 -8.50 6.98 -7.66
C GLY A 183 -7.90 7.42 -9.01
N ALA A 184 -7.19 8.54 -9.06
CA ALA A 184 -6.42 8.95 -10.24
C ALA A 184 -5.09 8.21 -10.28
N ARG A 185 -5.15 6.94 -10.67
CA ARG A 185 -4.04 5.99 -10.66
C ARG A 185 -3.13 6.17 -11.86
N MET A 186 -1.82 6.07 -11.62
CA MET A 186 -0.79 6.29 -12.63
C MET A 186 -0.20 5.01 -13.20
N SER A 187 -0.57 3.84 -12.69
CA SER A 187 -0.10 2.54 -13.16
C SER A 187 -0.90 1.42 -12.48
N TRP A 188 -0.84 0.19 -13.00
CA TRP A 188 -1.41 -1.00 -12.37
C TRP A 188 -0.42 -2.14 -12.30
N VAL A 189 -0.17 -2.63 -11.09
CA VAL A 189 0.44 -3.93 -10.81
C VAL A 189 -0.62 -4.82 -10.20
N GLN A 190 -0.92 -5.94 -10.85
CA GLN A 190 -1.94 -6.89 -10.42
C GLN A 190 -1.29 -8.15 -9.87
N MET A 191 -1.67 -8.54 -8.68
CA MET A 191 -1.36 -9.83 -8.06
C MET A 191 -2.54 -10.77 -8.28
N THR A 192 -2.29 -11.97 -8.77
CA THR A 192 -3.30 -13.02 -9.02
C THR A 192 -2.82 -14.36 -8.48
N ASP A 193 -3.78 -15.24 -8.15
CA ASP A 193 -3.51 -16.63 -7.81
C ASP A 193 -4.02 -17.51 -8.95
N LEU A 194 -3.12 -18.30 -9.56
CA LEU A 194 -3.38 -19.12 -10.75
C LEU A 194 -3.09 -20.59 -10.43
N PRO A 195 -3.56 -21.57 -11.23
CA PRO A 195 -3.31 -22.98 -10.97
C PRO A 195 -1.85 -23.35 -10.74
N ASP A 196 -0.92 -22.71 -11.44
CA ASP A 196 0.52 -22.99 -11.42
C ASP A 196 1.31 -22.16 -10.40
N GLY A 197 0.68 -21.25 -9.66
CA GLY A 197 1.33 -20.40 -8.67
C GLY A 197 0.80 -18.97 -8.66
N LEU A 198 1.46 -18.10 -7.89
CA LEU A 198 1.11 -16.69 -7.91
C LEU A 198 1.67 -16.03 -9.16
N ALA A 199 1.00 -14.97 -9.62
CA ALA A 199 1.45 -14.20 -10.74
C ALA A 199 1.35 -12.70 -10.49
N VAL A 200 2.22 -11.95 -11.15
CA VAL A 200 2.25 -10.49 -11.18
C VAL A 200 2.10 -10.03 -12.62
N ASN A 201 1.15 -9.16 -12.85
CA ASN A 201 0.87 -8.59 -14.17
C ASN A 201 0.99 -7.07 -14.12
N PHE A 202 1.24 -6.46 -15.27
CA PHE A 202 1.33 -5.01 -15.44
C PHE A 202 0.41 -4.53 -16.55
N PHE A 203 -0.06 -3.29 -16.47
CA PHE A 203 -0.93 -2.67 -17.46
C PHE A 203 -0.36 -1.31 -17.85
N ASP A 204 0.03 -1.18 -19.09
CA ASP A 204 0.51 0.06 -19.71
C ASP A 204 -0.65 0.88 -20.31
N VAL A 205 -0.40 2.18 -20.49
CA VAL A 205 -1.16 3.00 -21.44
C VAL A 205 -0.19 3.51 -22.51
N GLN A 206 -0.41 3.10 -23.74
CA GLN A 206 0.49 3.41 -24.84
C GLN A 206 -0.19 4.34 -25.87
N GLY A 207 0.64 5.22 -26.46
CA GLY A 207 0.16 6.17 -27.44
C GLY A 207 -0.67 7.31 -26.86
N THR A 208 -1.35 8.04 -27.73
CA THR A 208 -2.13 9.25 -27.40
C THR A 208 -3.59 9.08 -27.85
N ASP A 209 -4.05 7.84 -27.92
CA ASP A 209 -5.39 7.50 -28.40
C ASP A 209 -6.50 7.95 -27.44
N ASN A 210 -7.67 8.19 -27.98
CA ASN A 210 -8.91 8.44 -27.24
C ASN A 210 -10.03 7.57 -27.86
N PRO A 211 -10.53 6.51 -27.20
CA PRO A 211 -10.17 6.10 -25.80
C PRO A 211 -8.72 5.59 -25.71
N ALA A 212 -8.16 5.68 -24.51
CA ALA A 212 -6.79 5.28 -24.25
C ALA A 212 -6.51 3.81 -24.61
N ASN A 213 -5.34 3.57 -25.16
CA ASN A 213 -4.88 2.22 -25.50
C ASN A 213 -4.26 1.56 -24.27
N PHE A 214 -5.07 0.86 -23.48
CA PHE A 214 -4.60 0.05 -22.36
C PHE A 214 -4.01 -1.27 -22.88
N VAL A 215 -2.72 -1.45 -22.69
CA VAL A 215 -1.98 -2.65 -23.08
C VAL A 215 -1.74 -3.53 -21.85
N GLY A 216 -2.27 -4.73 -21.88
CA GLY A 216 -2.13 -5.69 -20.80
C GLY A 216 -3.28 -6.69 -20.71
N PRO A 217 -3.24 -7.64 -19.76
CA PRO A 217 -2.15 -7.82 -18.80
C PRO A 217 -0.84 -8.29 -19.44
N THR A 218 0.26 -7.58 -19.21
CA THR A 218 1.60 -8.08 -19.48
C THR A 218 2.05 -8.92 -18.28
N ASN A 219 2.34 -10.21 -18.47
CA ASN A 219 2.83 -11.06 -17.40
C ASN A 219 4.26 -10.66 -17.02
N VAL A 220 4.43 -10.22 -15.78
CA VAL A 220 5.72 -9.78 -15.22
C VAL A 220 6.43 -10.95 -14.53
N ALA A 221 5.67 -11.77 -13.82
CA ALA A 221 6.14 -12.98 -13.19
C ALA A 221 4.98 -13.96 -13.02
N SER A 222 5.25 -15.26 -13.17
CA SER A 222 4.28 -16.36 -12.98
C SER A 222 4.93 -17.56 -12.33
N GLY A 223 4.11 -18.49 -11.83
CA GLY A 223 4.59 -19.69 -11.15
C GLY A 223 5.33 -19.37 -9.85
N LEU A 224 5.02 -18.24 -9.21
CA LEU A 224 5.60 -17.88 -7.93
C LEU A 224 5.06 -18.81 -6.84
N ASP A 225 5.94 -19.23 -5.95
CA ASP A 225 5.67 -20.22 -4.91
C ASP A 225 4.69 -19.69 -3.85
N ARG A 226 3.47 -20.23 -3.78
CA ARG A 226 2.45 -19.84 -2.80
C ARG A 226 2.85 -20.05 -1.34
N THR A 227 3.86 -20.85 -1.08
CA THR A 227 4.25 -21.24 0.28
C THR A 227 5.18 -20.24 0.94
N LYS A 228 5.59 -19.19 0.23
CA LYS A 228 6.51 -18.16 0.73
C LYS A 228 6.09 -16.76 0.29
N PRO A 229 6.54 -15.74 1.01
CA PRO A 229 6.38 -14.34 0.58
C PRO A 229 7.18 -14.01 -0.67
N HIS A 230 6.68 -13.06 -1.44
CA HIS A 230 7.33 -12.43 -2.58
C HIS A 230 7.29 -10.93 -2.44
N THR A 231 8.36 -10.26 -2.85
CA THR A 231 8.47 -8.79 -2.80
C THR A 231 8.13 -8.20 -4.16
N ILE A 232 7.24 -7.22 -4.18
CA ILE A 232 7.03 -6.34 -5.33
C ILE A 232 7.60 -4.96 -5.01
N ARG A 233 8.37 -4.41 -5.94
CA ARG A 233 8.79 -3.02 -5.91
C ARG A 233 8.44 -2.37 -7.24
N ILE A 234 7.84 -1.19 -7.17
CA ILE A 234 7.55 -0.33 -8.33
C ILE A 234 8.34 0.97 -8.19
N THR A 235 8.95 1.41 -9.28
CA THR A 235 9.54 2.75 -9.39
C THR A 235 8.93 3.50 -10.54
N MET A 236 8.74 4.81 -10.37
CA MET A 236 8.25 5.69 -11.42
C MET A 236 9.18 6.90 -11.52
N ASP A 237 9.70 7.15 -12.72
CA ASP A 237 10.43 8.35 -13.07
C ASP A 237 9.50 9.23 -13.91
N PHE A 238 9.16 10.40 -13.40
CA PHE A 238 8.32 11.38 -14.06
C PHE A 238 9.18 12.35 -14.84
N VAL A 239 8.85 12.53 -16.11
CA VAL A 239 9.54 13.43 -17.01
C VAL A 239 8.50 14.35 -17.64
N ASP A 240 8.71 15.66 -17.54
CA ASP A 240 7.76 16.65 -18.09
C ASP A 240 7.47 16.38 -19.58
N GLY A 241 6.21 16.40 -19.95
CA GLY A 241 5.75 16.16 -21.30
C GLY A 241 5.14 14.77 -21.50
N PRO A 242 4.54 14.51 -22.65
CA PRO A 242 3.79 13.28 -22.90
C PRO A 242 4.70 12.10 -23.29
N SER A 243 4.27 10.89 -22.95
CA SER A 243 4.83 9.62 -23.45
C SER A 243 6.28 9.35 -23.04
N ASN A 244 6.71 9.87 -21.89
CA ASN A 244 8.13 9.80 -21.50
C ASN A 244 8.36 9.34 -20.05
N ASP A 245 7.30 9.18 -19.26
CA ASP A 245 7.40 8.58 -17.93
C ASP A 245 7.85 7.12 -18.02
N VAL A 246 8.64 6.68 -17.07
CA VAL A 246 9.16 5.31 -17.00
C VAL A 246 8.73 4.63 -15.72
N VAL A 247 8.07 3.48 -15.87
CA VAL A 247 7.69 2.63 -14.73
C VAL A 247 8.51 1.34 -14.79
N ARG A 248 9.10 0.94 -13.65
CA ARG A 248 9.81 -0.34 -13.53
C ARG A 248 9.19 -1.18 -12.45
N VAL A 249 8.99 -2.45 -12.74
CA VAL A 249 8.44 -3.44 -11.80
C VAL A 249 9.51 -4.48 -11.51
N TYR A 250 9.77 -4.65 -10.22
CA TYR A 250 10.70 -5.65 -9.71
C TYR A 250 9.92 -6.70 -8.92
N VAL A 251 10.30 -7.95 -9.09
CA VAL A 251 9.78 -9.06 -8.29
C VAL A 251 10.98 -9.81 -7.69
N ASP A 252 10.97 -10.01 -6.38
CA ASP A 252 12.05 -10.62 -5.62
C ASP A 252 13.42 -9.98 -5.92
N GLY A 253 13.45 -8.64 -5.94
CA GLY A 253 14.64 -7.83 -6.18
C GLY A 253 15.11 -7.77 -7.64
N SER A 254 14.52 -8.54 -8.54
CA SER A 254 14.90 -8.59 -9.97
C SER A 254 14.00 -7.69 -10.80
N LEU A 255 14.55 -6.82 -11.65
CA LEU A 255 13.79 -6.07 -12.65
C LEU A 255 13.14 -7.07 -13.62
N LYS A 256 11.83 -7.02 -13.72
CA LYS A 256 11.01 -7.90 -14.57
C LYS A 256 10.35 -7.19 -15.73
N HIS A 257 10.02 -5.92 -15.55
CA HIS A 257 9.31 -5.15 -16.57
C HIS A 257 9.73 -3.68 -16.52
N THR A 258 9.78 -3.07 -17.70
CA THR A 258 9.87 -1.61 -17.87
C THR A 258 8.76 -1.20 -18.82
N GLY A 259 7.90 -0.32 -18.38
CA GLY A 259 6.75 0.17 -19.11
C GLY A 259 6.54 1.67 -18.88
N THR A 260 5.35 2.16 -19.15
CA THR A 260 4.97 3.57 -19.08
C THR A 260 4.00 3.82 -17.93
N SER A 261 3.88 5.08 -17.51
CA SER A 261 2.79 5.52 -16.64
C SER A 261 1.48 5.66 -17.44
N TRP A 262 0.39 5.97 -16.72
CA TRP A 262 -0.87 6.31 -17.36
C TRP A 262 -1.00 7.83 -17.64
N GLU A 263 0.10 8.55 -17.81
CA GLU A 263 0.11 9.99 -18.10
C GLU A 263 -0.75 10.34 -19.32
N ASN A 264 -0.65 9.54 -20.38
CA ASN A 264 -1.39 9.77 -21.62
C ASN A 264 -2.90 9.53 -21.48
N TYR A 265 -3.34 8.64 -20.60
CA TYR A 265 -4.76 8.52 -20.27
C TYR A 265 -5.29 9.84 -19.69
N PHE A 266 -4.57 10.45 -18.76
CA PHE A 266 -4.98 11.72 -18.16
C PHE A 266 -4.80 12.92 -19.08
N ARG A 267 -3.98 12.81 -20.10
CA ARG A 267 -3.75 13.86 -21.08
C ARG A 267 -4.76 13.86 -22.22
N TYR A 268 -5.19 12.70 -22.68
CA TYR A 268 -5.88 12.55 -23.95
C TYR A 268 -7.23 11.84 -23.87
N ASP A 269 -7.46 10.97 -22.90
CA ASP A 269 -8.70 10.23 -22.82
C ASP A 269 -9.85 11.10 -22.25
N SER A 270 -10.96 11.14 -22.98
CA SER A 270 -12.15 11.90 -22.57
C SER A 270 -12.80 11.38 -21.27
N GLU A 271 -12.59 10.11 -20.92
CA GLU A 271 -13.03 9.55 -19.63
C GLU A 271 -12.33 10.23 -18.45
N ALA A 272 -11.09 10.67 -18.66
CA ALA A 272 -10.31 11.42 -17.67
C ALA A 272 -10.63 12.92 -17.64
N ALA A 273 -11.79 13.34 -18.14
CA ALA A 273 -12.13 14.75 -18.34
C ALA A 273 -11.84 15.70 -17.16
N PRO A 274 -12.01 15.32 -15.87
CA PRO A 274 -11.62 16.18 -14.75
C PRO A 274 -10.12 16.48 -14.68
N PHE A 275 -9.32 15.66 -15.33
CA PHE A 275 -7.84 15.69 -15.31
C PHE A 275 -7.24 15.96 -16.67
N LEU A 276 -8.05 16.13 -17.72
CA LEU A 276 -7.59 16.26 -19.10
C LEU A 276 -6.56 17.40 -19.23
N GLY A 277 -5.44 17.10 -19.89
CA GLY A 277 -4.31 18.00 -20.03
C GLY A 277 -3.43 18.16 -18.80
N LYS A 278 -3.65 17.33 -17.76
CA LYS A 278 -2.95 17.42 -16.48
C LYS A 278 -2.55 16.02 -16.00
N THR A 279 -1.28 15.78 -15.86
CA THR A 279 -0.79 14.55 -15.26
C THR A 279 -1.00 14.59 -13.74
N PRO A 280 -1.65 13.59 -13.13
CA PRO A 280 -1.80 13.55 -11.69
C PRO A 280 -0.47 13.26 -10.98
N ILE A 281 -0.40 13.70 -9.74
CA ILE A 281 0.70 13.36 -8.82
C ILE A 281 0.41 12.02 -8.13
N VAL A 282 1.44 11.39 -7.57
CA VAL A 282 1.32 10.19 -6.74
C VAL A 282 1.91 10.44 -5.35
N ASN A 283 1.21 10.03 -4.32
CA ASN A 283 1.68 10.11 -2.94
C ASN A 283 1.21 8.94 -2.08
N ARG A 284 0.51 7.96 -2.66
CA ARG A 284 -0.03 6.75 -2.01
C ARG A 284 0.07 5.55 -2.92
N ILE A 285 -0.11 4.38 -2.36
CA ILE A 285 -0.55 3.20 -3.09
C ILE A 285 -2.03 2.97 -2.81
N LEU A 286 -2.77 2.77 -3.88
CA LEU A 286 -4.13 2.30 -3.88
C LEU A 286 -4.13 0.79 -4.02
N PHE A 287 -4.68 0.06 -3.06
CA PHE A 287 -5.02 -1.36 -3.22
C PHE A 287 -6.50 -1.50 -3.53
N ARG A 288 -6.83 -2.24 -4.58
CA ARG A 288 -8.21 -2.49 -4.98
C ARG A 288 -8.41 -3.93 -5.43
N THR A 289 -9.65 -4.35 -5.43
CA THR A 289 -10.04 -5.60 -6.08
C THR A 289 -9.91 -5.45 -7.59
N GLY A 290 -9.29 -6.43 -8.24
CA GLY A 290 -9.18 -6.49 -9.69
C GLY A 290 -10.31 -7.32 -10.29
N GLY A 291 -11.16 -6.72 -11.12
CA GLY A 291 -12.21 -7.48 -11.82
C GLY A 291 -13.46 -7.77 -10.99
N ALA A 292 -14.09 -8.92 -11.22
CA ALA A 292 -15.31 -9.34 -10.55
C ALA A 292 -15.06 -9.77 -9.10
N ALA A 293 -16.14 -9.79 -8.30
CA ALA A 293 -16.09 -10.37 -6.97
C ALA A 293 -15.80 -11.87 -7.03
N ALA A 294 -14.93 -12.34 -6.13
CA ALA A 294 -14.65 -13.76 -5.90
C ALA A 294 -15.05 -14.15 -4.47
N PRO A 295 -16.34 -14.43 -4.19
CA PRO A 295 -16.83 -14.67 -2.82
C PRO A 295 -16.13 -15.83 -2.11
N SER A 296 -15.54 -16.78 -2.85
CA SER A 296 -14.74 -17.88 -2.30
C SER A 296 -13.46 -17.43 -1.59
N THR A 297 -13.01 -16.19 -1.83
CA THR A 297 -11.83 -15.60 -1.19
C THR A 297 -12.14 -14.86 0.11
N GLN A 298 -13.41 -14.85 0.56
CA GLN A 298 -13.82 -14.21 1.82
C GLN A 298 -13.00 -14.74 3.00
N GLY A 299 -12.38 -13.84 3.74
CA GLY A 299 -11.51 -14.19 4.86
C GLY A 299 -10.16 -14.80 4.46
N LYS A 300 -9.87 -14.86 3.17
CA LYS A 300 -8.63 -15.36 2.55
C LYS A 300 -7.97 -14.25 1.75
N GLY A 301 -7.31 -14.56 0.65
CA GLY A 301 -6.70 -13.59 -0.26
C GLY A 301 -5.19 -13.50 -0.11
N PHE A 302 -4.63 -12.32 -0.22
CA PHE A 302 -3.22 -12.04 0.03
C PHE A 302 -3.03 -11.38 1.40
N VAL A 303 -1.96 -11.72 2.09
CA VAL A 303 -1.41 -10.91 3.19
C VAL A 303 -0.29 -10.05 2.66
N ILE A 304 -0.29 -8.78 3.08
CA ILE A 304 0.68 -7.75 2.71
C ILE A 304 1.42 -7.32 3.97
N ASP A 305 2.74 -7.18 3.85
CA ASP A 305 3.59 -6.67 4.91
C ASP A 305 4.81 -5.93 4.34
N GLY A 306 5.69 -5.40 5.19
CA GLY A 306 6.90 -4.71 4.75
C GLY A 306 6.64 -3.54 3.79
N PHE A 307 5.48 -2.89 3.92
CA PHE A 307 5.08 -1.82 3.03
C PHE A 307 5.94 -0.57 3.27
N SER A 308 6.53 -0.04 2.21
CA SER A 308 7.32 1.17 2.30
C SER A 308 7.24 2.01 1.03
N MET A 309 7.34 3.34 1.18
CA MET A 309 7.32 4.29 0.07
C MET A 309 8.27 5.44 0.30
N ARG A 310 8.71 6.02 -0.80
CA ARG A 310 9.40 7.32 -0.83
C ARG A 310 9.13 8.07 -2.12
N SER A 311 9.31 9.38 -2.07
CA SER A 311 9.46 10.24 -3.23
C SER A 311 10.80 10.94 -3.17
N GLY A 312 11.39 11.23 -4.31
CA GLY A 312 12.67 11.86 -4.38
C GLY A 312 12.88 12.62 -5.69
N SER A 313 14.00 13.34 -5.75
CA SER A 313 14.44 14.03 -6.95
C SER A 313 15.54 13.24 -7.61
N ALA A 314 15.32 12.80 -8.84
CA ALA A 314 16.29 12.09 -9.66
C ALA A 314 16.73 12.94 -10.86
N PRO A 315 18.00 12.84 -11.32
CA PRO A 315 18.42 13.51 -12.54
C PRO A 315 17.82 12.79 -13.75
N THR A 316 17.22 13.55 -14.67
CA THR A 316 16.64 13.04 -15.93
C THR A 316 17.59 13.21 -17.12
N ASN A 317 18.60 14.05 -16.97
CA ASN A 317 19.65 14.25 -17.99
C ASN A 317 20.98 14.62 -17.36
N ALA A 318 22.07 14.45 -18.11
CA ALA A 318 23.43 14.69 -17.63
C ALA A 318 23.74 16.18 -17.34
N ASP A 319 23.02 17.11 -17.95
CA ASP A 319 23.25 18.54 -17.72
C ASP A 319 22.82 18.96 -16.32
N GLN A 320 21.79 18.33 -15.79
CA GLN A 320 21.35 18.56 -14.41
C GLN A 320 22.39 18.16 -13.35
N CYS A 321 23.31 17.26 -13.69
CA CYS A 321 24.39 16.88 -12.80
C CYS A 321 25.52 17.91 -12.71
N LYS A 322 25.62 18.85 -13.69
CA LYS A 322 26.72 19.80 -13.78
C LYS A 322 26.60 20.93 -12.75
N ASN A 323 27.69 21.65 -12.56
CA ASN A 323 27.76 22.87 -11.73
C ASN A 323 27.22 22.68 -10.30
N GLY A 324 27.43 21.52 -9.70
CA GLY A 324 26.93 21.21 -8.35
C GLY A 324 25.51 20.66 -8.30
N GLY A 325 24.78 20.57 -9.42
CA GLY A 325 23.42 20.08 -9.48
C GLY A 325 23.24 18.64 -8.94
N TRP A 326 24.29 17.82 -9.04
CA TRP A 326 24.28 16.46 -8.48
C TRP A 326 23.96 16.42 -6.97
N GLN A 327 24.22 17.49 -6.24
CA GLN A 327 23.94 17.59 -4.79
C GLN A 327 22.46 17.76 -4.46
N THR A 328 21.63 18.11 -5.44
CA THR A 328 20.19 18.34 -5.25
C THR A 328 19.36 17.07 -5.37
N PHE A 329 19.97 15.98 -5.83
CA PHE A 329 19.29 14.73 -6.06
C PHE A 329 19.44 13.79 -4.86
N ASP A 330 18.36 13.12 -4.52
CA ASP A 330 18.24 12.16 -3.42
C ASP A 330 17.69 10.80 -3.87
N SER A 331 17.42 10.65 -5.17
CA SER A 331 16.93 9.41 -5.78
C SER A 331 17.76 9.00 -7.00
N PRO A 332 18.01 7.68 -7.18
CA PRO A 332 17.69 6.58 -6.27
C PRO A 332 18.55 6.59 -5.01
N ARG A 333 19.58 7.44 -4.98
CA ARG A 333 20.48 7.68 -3.87
C ARG A 333 21.06 9.09 -3.96
N ALA A 334 21.67 9.58 -2.90
CA ALA A 334 22.55 10.73 -2.99
C ALA A 334 23.79 10.38 -3.84
N PHE A 335 24.21 11.28 -4.71
CA PHE A 335 25.40 11.09 -5.56
C PHE A 335 26.65 11.61 -4.87
N SER A 336 27.76 10.91 -5.07
CA SER A 336 29.05 11.27 -4.45
C SER A 336 29.74 12.46 -5.14
N ASN A 337 29.48 12.63 -6.43
CA ASN A 337 30.04 13.67 -7.27
C ASN A 337 29.31 13.77 -8.61
N GLN A 338 29.71 14.76 -9.46
CA GLN A 338 29.13 14.96 -10.79
C GLN A 338 29.28 13.72 -11.69
N GLY A 339 30.41 13.04 -11.64
CA GLY A 339 30.67 11.86 -12.48
C GLY A 339 29.76 10.69 -12.13
N ASP A 340 29.52 10.45 -10.84
CA ASP A 340 28.59 9.45 -10.32
C ASP A 340 27.14 9.74 -10.79
N CYS A 341 26.72 11.00 -10.71
CA CYS A 341 25.41 11.44 -11.19
C CYS A 341 25.27 11.25 -12.71
N VAL A 342 26.27 11.66 -13.49
CA VAL A 342 26.26 11.47 -14.97
C VAL A 342 26.28 9.99 -15.33
N GLN A 343 27.04 9.17 -14.61
CA GLN A 343 27.04 7.73 -14.82
C GLN A 343 25.65 7.13 -14.60
N PHE A 344 24.96 7.54 -13.51
CA PHE A 344 23.61 7.09 -13.23
C PHE A 344 22.65 7.43 -14.38
N VAL A 345 22.65 8.68 -14.86
CA VAL A 345 21.81 9.10 -15.99
C VAL A 345 22.04 8.26 -17.23
N ASN A 346 23.29 7.89 -17.51
CA ASN A 346 23.63 7.14 -18.73
C ASN A 346 23.41 5.63 -18.62
N THR A 347 23.40 5.07 -17.41
CA THR A 347 23.45 3.62 -17.21
C THR A 347 22.36 3.09 -16.27
N GLY A 348 21.70 3.97 -15.53
CA GLY A 348 20.75 3.61 -14.46
C GLY A 348 21.40 2.98 -13.21
N LYS A 349 22.73 3.07 -13.06
CA LYS A 349 23.51 2.41 -11.99
C LYS A 349 24.31 3.39 -11.17
#